data_31a13c511062a1c6f043053f3f172e5b
#
_entry.id   31a13c511062a1c6f043053f3f172e5b
#
_cell.length_a   1.000
_cell.length_b   1.000
_cell.length_c   1.000
_cell.angle_alpha   90.00
_cell.angle_beta   90.00
_cell.angle_gamma   90.00
#
_symmetry.space_group_name_H-M   'P 1'
#
loop_
_entity.id
_entity.type
_entity.pdbx_description
1 polymer ?
#
loop_
_entity_poly.entity_id
_entity_poly.type
_entity_poly.pdbx_seq_one_letter_code
_entity_poly.pdbx_strand_id
1 'polypeptide(L)'
;MADKNSQAPVLIAGGGIGGLVVALTLHQVGVPCIVFEAVAELQPLGVGINLQPNAVRELHELGFDDALLDTVGIQAREWALVGRNGNDVYSEPRGRLAGYRWPQYSVHRGLLQMLLLQTVRERLGPDAVRLGRRVIGYRQNDGGVTALIERRDGSTEQVDGRLLIAADGLHSAIRAQMHPQQPPIQWGGAIMWRGTTPGVPIRSGASFVGVGSLRHRVVLYPISPPDPATGLATINWIAEIT
;
A
#
# COMPACT_ATOMS: atom_id res chain seq x y z
N MET A 1 13.80 -20.44 33.50
CA MET A 1 12.41 -20.05 33.21
C MET A 1 12.45 -19.36 31.87
N ALA A 2 11.89 -19.95 30.80
CA ALA A 2 11.75 -19.25 29.52
C ALA A 2 10.86 -18.04 29.76
N ASP A 3 11.36 -16.88 29.36
CA ASP A 3 10.65 -15.61 29.51
C ASP A 3 9.32 -15.71 28.77
N LYS A 4 8.20 -15.71 29.52
CA LYS A 4 6.83 -15.76 28.95
C LYS A 4 6.57 -14.65 27.92
N ASN A 5 7.39 -13.61 27.94
CA ASN A 5 7.31 -12.46 27.07
C ASN A 5 7.97 -12.68 25.69
N SER A 6 8.90 -13.65 25.58
CA SER A 6 9.56 -13.97 24.30
C SER A 6 8.60 -14.62 23.28
N GLN A 7 7.46 -15.16 23.72
CA GLN A 7 6.44 -15.81 22.90
C GLN A 7 5.22 -14.90 22.58
N ALA A 8 5.10 -13.75 23.24
CA ALA A 8 3.98 -12.83 22.96
C ALA A 8 4.08 -12.28 21.52
N PRO A 9 2.95 -12.17 20.79
CA PRO A 9 2.99 -11.72 19.42
C PRO A 9 3.36 -10.23 19.30
N VAL A 10 3.91 -9.86 18.16
CA VAL A 10 3.94 -8.45 17.72
C VAL A 10 2.54 -8.06 17.27
N LEU A 11 2.02 -6.95 17.79
CA LEU A 11 0.73 -6.39 17.39
C LEU A 11 0.95 -5.37 16.29
N ILE A 12 0.12 -5.40 15.24
CA ILE A 12 0.20 -4.47 14.10
C ILE A 12 -1.15 -3.74 14.00
N ALA A 13 -1.12 -2.44 14.14
CA ALA A 13 -2.29 -1.58 13.96
C ALA A 13 -2.41 -1.17 12.49
N GLY A 14 -3.45 -1.67 11.79
CA GLY A 14 -3.75 -1.38 10.40
C GLY A 14 -3.42 -2.52 9.42
N GLY A 15 -4.44 -2.97 8.66
CA GLY A 15 -4.37 -3.97 7.60
C GLY A 15 -4.18 -3.37 6.20
N GLY A 16 -3.58 -2.18 6.11
CA GLY A 16 -3.13 -1.59 4.85
C GLY A 16 -1.91 -2.33 4.27
N ILE A 17 -1.46 -1.93 3.08
CA ILE A 17 -0.28 -2.53 2.41
C ILE A 17 0.91 -2.60 3.37
N GLY A 18 1.21 -1.50 4.10
CA GLY A 18 2.33 -1.46 5.03
C GLY A 18 2.21 -2.48 6.17
N GLY A 19 1.04 -2.58 6.81
CA GLY A 19 0.83 -3.52 7.91
C GLY A 19 0.88 -4.98 7.47
N LEU A 20 0.32 -5.29 6.28
CA LEU A 20 0.38 -6.64 5.71
C LEU A 20 1.80 -7.04 5.31
N VAL A 21 2.57 -6.12 4.71
CA VAL A 21 4.00 -6.35 4.40
C VAL A 21 4.79 -6.58 5.68
N VAL A 22 4.59 -5.79 6.73
CA VAL A 22 5.23 -5.99 8.04
C VAL A 22 4.89 -7.37 8.60
N ALA A 23 3.63 -7.83 8.50
CA ALA A 23 3.24 -9.16 8.97
C ALA A 23 3.99 -10.28 8.24
N LEU A 24 4.13 -10.17 6.90
CA LEU A 24 4.88 -11.13 6.10
C LEU A 24 6.37 -11.11 6.42
N THR A 25 6.96 -9.93 6.64
CA THR A 25 8.36 -9.79 7.03
C THR A 25 8.63 -10.43 8.40
N LEU A 26 7.74 -10.20 9.39
CA LEU A 26 7.85 -10.84 10.70
C LEU A 26 7.71 -12.35 10.61
N HIS A 27 6.80 -12.85 9.80
CA HIS A 27 6.65 -14.28 9.55
C HIS A 27 7.93 -14.89 8.95
N GLN A 28 8.56 -14.22 7.97
CA GLN A 28 9.79 -14.69 7.33
C GLN A 28 10.95 -14.89 8.33
N VAL A 29 10.99 -14.07 9.38
CA VAL A 29 12.01 -14.19 10.44
C VAL A 29 11.51 -14.97 11.67
N GLY A 30 10.39 -15.68 11.54
CA GLY A 30 9.85 -16.56 12.60
C GLY A 30 9.24 -15.82 13.80
N VAL A 31 8.81 -14.56 13.61
CA VAL A 31 8.24 -13.73 14.68
C VAL A 31 6.73 -13.76 14.60
N PRO A 32 6.00 -14.29 15.62
CA PRO A 32 4.55 -14.32 15.61
C PRO A 32 3.98 -12.90 15.68
N CYS A 33 2.93 -12.63 14.88
CA CYS A 33 2.26 -11.34 14.86
C CYS A 33 0.74 -11.46 14.62
N ILE A 34 0.02 -10.40 14.97
CA ILE A 34 -1.42 -10.24 14.74
C ILE A 34 -1.67 -8.85 14.17
N VAL A 35 -2.38 -8.78 13.05
CA VAL A 35 -2.82 -7.52 12.43
C VAL A 35 -4.25 -7.20 12.88
N PHE A 36 -4.48 -5.97 13.33
CA PHE A 36 -5.81 -5.43 13.64
C PHE A 36 -6.21 -4.41 12.59
N GLU A 37 -7.35 -4.62 11.96
CA GLU A 37 -7.88 -3.74 10.92
C GLU A 37 -9.27 -3.21 11.29
N ALA A 38 -9.44 -1.90 11.16
CA ALA A 38 -10.64 -1.19 11.58
C ALA A 38 -11.89 -1.57 10.75
N VAL A 39 -11.72 -1.80 9.44
CA VAL A 39 -12.86 -2.17 8.59
C VAL A 39 -13.27 -3.61 8.82
N ALA A 40 -14.57 -3.87 8.64
CA ALA A 40 -15.12 -5.22 8.81
C ALA A 40 -14.79 -6.14 7.63
N GLU A 41 -14.56 -5.55 6.47
CA GLU A 41 -14.26 -6.25 5.23
C GLU A 41 -13.28 -5.42 4.42
N LEU A 42 -12.19 -6.01 4.01
CA LEU A 42 -11.27 -5.41 3.05
C LEU A 42 -11.77 -5.71 1.63
N GLN A 43 -11.91 -4.66 0.83
CA GLN A 43 -12.34 -4.75 -0.56
C GLN A 43 -11.25 -4.15 -1.47
N PRO A 44 -11.16 -4.56 -2.74
CA PRO A 44 -10.17 -4.07 -3.68
C PRO A 44 -10.48 -2.64 -4.13
N LEU A 45 -10.60 -1.72 -3.17
CA LEU A 45 -10.92 -0.32 -3.41
C LEU A 45 -9.68 0.50 -3.76
N GLY A 46 -9.90 1.54 -4.54
CA GLY A 46 -8.88 2.52 -4.83
C GLY A 46 -8.54 2.63 -6.31
N VAL A 47 -7.41 3.24 -6.56
CA VAL A 47 -6.90 3.60 -7.88
C VAL A 47 -5.46 3.11 -8.03
N GLY A 48 -4.78 3.49 -9.10
CA GLY A 48 -3.40 3.11 -9.35
C GLY A 48 -2.40 3.70 -8.34
N ILE A 49 -1.35 2.94 -8.08
CA ILE A 49 -0.11 3.41 -7.45
C ILE A 49 1.09 2.88 -8.23
N ASN A 50 2.23 3.55 -8.09
CA ASN A 50 3.50 3.12 -8.66
C ASN A 50 4.38 2.53 -7.57
N LEU A 51 4.85 1.31 -7.77
CA LEU A 51 5.84 0.63 -6.93
C LEU A 51 7.22 0.84 -7.57
N GLN A 52 8.07 1.58 -6.88
CA GLN A 52 9.44 1.81 -7.33
C GLN A 52 10.30 0.52 -7.19
N PRO A 53 11.41 0.39 -7.90
CA PRO A 53 12.26 -0.81 -7.87
C PRO A 53 12.70 -1.25 -6.46
N ASN A 54 12.91 -0.31 -5.54
CA ASN A 54 13.24 -0.63 -4.14
C ASN A 54 12.06 -1.29 -3.40
N ALA A 55 10.82 -0.86 -3.65
CA ALA A 55 9.64 -1.51 -3.06
C ALA A 55 9.39 -2.89 -3.70
N VAL A 56 9.61 -3.01 -5.01
CA VAL A 56 9.49 -4.30 -5.72
C VAL A 56 10.52 -5.30 -5.21
N ARG A 57 11.75 -4.84 -4.90
CA ARG A 57 12.76 -5.70 -4.25
C ARG A 57 12.20 -6.34 -2.97
N GLU A 58 11.66 -5.55 -2.07
CA GLU A 58 11.11 -6.07 -0.80
C GLU A 58 9.97 -7.09 -1.04
N LEU A 59 9.12 -6.82 -2.03
CA LEU A 59 8.07 -7.77 -2.40
C LEU A 59 8.65 -9.07 -2.97
N HIS A 60 9.68 -9.00 -3.83
CA HIS A 60 10.37 -10.20 -4.34
C HIS A 60 11.02 -11.02 -3.21
N GLU A 61 11.65 -10.36 -2.24
CA GLU A 61 12.22 -11.02 -1.06
C GLU A 61 11.15 -11.72 -0.20
N LEU A 62 9.91 -11.21 -0.23
CA LEU A 62 8.74 -11.84 0.39
C LEU A 62 8.08 -12.91 -0.50
N GLY A 63 8.63 -13.18 -1.70
CA GLY A 63 8.16 -14.21 -2.62
C GLY A 63 7.08 -13.75 -3.61
N PHE A 64 6.87 -12.43 -3.76
CA PHE A 64 6.02 -11.87 -4.82
C PHE A 64 6.88 -11.61 -6.06
N ASP A 65 7.05 -12.63 -6.88
CA ASP A 65 7.79 -12.52 -8.14
C ASP A 65 7.04 -11.74 -9.22
N ASP A 66 7.67 -11.54 -10.38
CA ASP A 66 7.06 -10.84 -11.49
C ASP A 66 5.72 -11.45 -11.91
N ALA A 67 5.64 -12.80 -11.98
CA ALA A 67 4.42 -13.48 -12.41
C ALA A 67 3.24 -13.20 -11.48
N LEU A 68 3.50 -13.13 -10.17
CA LEU A 68 2.49 -12.81 -9.17
C LEU A 68 2.12 -11.32 -9.21
N LEU A 69 3.09 -10.42 -9.36
CA LEU A 69 2.84 -8.98 -9.46
C LEU A 69 2.13 -8.58 -10.76
N ASP A 70 2.35 -9.30 -11.86
CA ASP A 70 1.64 -9.12 -13.13
C ASP A 70 0.13 -9.39 -13.02
N THR A 71 -0.32 -10.13 -11.98
CA THR A 71 -1.76 -10.35 -11.73
C THR A 71 -2.48 -9.11 -11.19
N VAL A 72 -1.75 -8.13 -10.65
CA VAL A 72 -2.31 -6.93 -10.00
C VAL A 72 -1.86 -5.62 -10.65
N GLY A 73 -1.03 -5.69 -11.70
CA GLY A 73 -0.50 -4.51 -12.38
C GLY A 73 0.32 -4.83 -13.62
N ILE A 74 1.10 -3.86 -14.08
CA ILE A 74 2.02 -3.99 -15.21
C ILE A 74 3.37 -3.38 -14.90
N GLN A 75 4.42 -3.87 -15.55
CA GLN A 75 5.74 -3.28 -15.46
C GLN A 75 5.79 -1.95 -16.22
N ALA A 76 6.06 -0.86 -15.51
CA ALA A 76 6.22 0.46 -16.10
C ALA A 76 7.52 0.51 -16.91
N ARG A 77 7.46 1.01 -18.14
CA ARG A 77 8.58 1.07 -19.07
C ARG A 77 9.17 2.46 -19.20
N GLU A 78 8.33 3.49 -19.05
CA GLU A 78 8.67 4.87 -19.33
C GLU A 78 7.96 5.81 -18.36
N TRP A 79 8.62 6.90 -18.02
CA TRP A 79 8.01 8.11 -17.48
C TRP A 79 8.18 9.23 -18.47
N ALA A 80 7.11 9.96 -18.78
CA ALA A 80 7.14 11.06 -19.75
C ALA A 80 6.42 12.30 -19.20
N LEU A 81 6.99 13.45 -19.47
CA LEU A 81 6.32 14.75 -19.34
C LEU A 81 5.99 15.27 -20.72
N VAL A 82 4.72 15.62 -20.91
CA VAL A 82 4.18 16.07 -22.17
C VAL A 82 3.58 17.46 -21.98
N GLY A 83 3.93 18.36 -22.87
CA GLY A 83 3.38 19.72 -22.88
C GLY A 83 1.89 19.73 -23.26
N ARG A 84 1.20 20.85 -23.00
CA ARG A 84 -0.24 21.04 -23.33
C ARG A 84 -0.54 20.92 -24.83
N ASN A 85 0.46 21.05 -25.69
CA ASN A 85 0.39 20.87 -27.14
C ASN A 85 0.62 19.43 -27.59
N GLY A 86 0.81 18.48 -26.66
CA GLY A 86 1.11 17.08 -26.96
C GLY A 86 2.58 16.77 -27.25
N ASN A 87 3.46 17.76 -27.26
CA ASN A 87 4.88 17.54 -27.52
C ASN A 87 5.59 17.01 -26.26
N ASP A 88 6.56 16.12 -26.46
CA ASP A 88 7.42 15.64 -25.39
C ASP A 88 8.31 16.78 -24.86
N VAL A 89 8.28 16.94 -23.55
CA VAL A 89 9.19 17.83 -22.80
C VAL A 89 10.37 17.04 -22.26
N TYR A 90 10.08 15.84 -21.76
CA TYR A 90 11.07 14.94 -21.19
C TYR A 90 10.54 13.51 -21.17
N SER A 91 11.41 12.53 -21.35
CA SER A 91 11.09 11.13 -21.09
C SER A 91 12.33 10.38 -20.61
N GLU A 92 12.08 9.35 -19.80
CA GLU A 92 13.14 8.46 -19.34
C GLU A 92 12.62 7.03 -19.17
N PRO A 93 13.48 6.01 -19.35
CA PRO A 93 13.10 4.61 -19.09
C PRO A 93 12.87 4.38 -17.60
N ARG A 94 12.10 3.33 -17.27
CA ARG A 94 11.79 2.94 -15.89
C ARG A 94 12.15 1.49 -15.59
N GLY A 95 12.35 1.21 -14.31
CA GLY A 95 12.64 -0.12 -13.81
C GLY A 95 13.89 -0.72 -14.45
N ARG A 96 13.77 -1.93 -14.97
CA ARG A 96 14.89 -2.64 -15.62
C ARG A 96 15.43 -1.90 -16.84
N LEU A 97 14.57 -1.18 -17.55
CA LEU A 97 15.01 -0.40 -18.73
C LEU A 97 15.86 0.83 -18.31
N ALA A 98 15.76 1.28 -17.07
CA ALA A 98 16.63 2.31 -16.49
C ALA A 98 17.89 1.75 -15.81
N GLY A 99 18.17 0.44 -15.96
CA GLY A 99 19.34 -0.22 -15.37
C GLY A 99 19.14 -0.75 -13.94
N TYR A 100 17.94 -0.68 -13.37
CA TYR A 100 17.65 -1.31 -12.08
C TYR A 100 17.52 -2.84 -12.20
N ARG A 101 17.91 -3.56 -11.17
CA ARG A 101 17.74 -5.02 -11.12
C ARG A 101 16.27 -5.43 -11.07
N TRP A 102 15.43 -4.65 -10.39
CA TRP A 102 14.00 -4.90 -10.26
C TRP A 102 13.17 -3.97 -11.15
N PRO A 103 12.00 -4.40 -11.62
CA PRO A 103 11.12 -3.55 -12.39
C PRO A 103 10.49 -2.46 -11.50
N GLN A 104 9.91 -1.45 -12.14
CA GLN A 104 8.91 -0.58 -11.54
C GLN A 104 7.54 -1.11 -11.96
N TYR A 105 6.56 -1.10 -11.06
CA TYR A 105 5.20 -1.51 -11.38
C TYR A 105 4.21 -0.37 -11.25
N SER A 106 3.24 -0.33 -12.16
CA SER A 106 1.97 0.40 -12.01
C SER A 106 0.90 -0.63 -11.63
N VAL A 107 0.36 -0.55 -10.43
CA VAL A 107 -0.57 -1.57 -9.89
C VAL A 107 -1.90 -0.96 -9.48
N HIS A 108 -2.97 -1.75 -9.48
CA HIS A 108 -4.20 -1.40 -8.79
C HIS A 108 -4.01 -1.59 -7.29
N ARG A 109 -4.04 -0.49 -6.52
CA ARG A 109 -3.74 -0.48 -5.08
C ARG A 109 -4.56 -1.49 -4.29
N GLY A 110 -5.87 -1.57 -4.58
CA GLY A 110 -6.78 -2.49 -3.89
C GLY A 110 -6.47 -3.95 -4.20
N LEU A 111 -6.16 -4.29 -5.45
CA LEU A 111 -5.78 -5.67 -5.82
C LEU A 111 -4.47 -6.08 -5.16
N LEU A 112 -3.47 -5.19 -5.10
CA LEU A 112 -2.24 -5.46 -4.36
C LEU A 112 -2.53 -5.72 -2.87
N GLN A 113 -3.39 -4.92 -2.24
CA GLN A 113 -3.77 -5.14 -0.84
C GLN A 113 -4.46 -6.49 -0.64
N MET A 114 -5.36 -6.89 -1.55
CA MET A 114 -6.03 -8.20 -1.47
C MET A 114 -5.06 -9.35 -1.67
N LEU A 115 -4.10 -9.24 -2.60
CA LEU A 115 -3.05 -10.22 -2.80
C LEU A 115 -2.20 -10.40 -1.54
N LEU A 116 -1.79 -9.31 -0.91
CA LEU A 116 -1.05 -9.33 0.36
C LEU A 116 -1.88 -9.95 1.49
N LEU A 117 -3.16 -9.59 1.61
CA LEU A 117 -4.07 -10.14 2.62
C LEU A 117 -4.22 -11.65 2.47
N GLN A 118 -4.44 -12.11 1.24
CA GLN A 118 -4.55 -13.54 0.94
C GLN A 118 -3.27 -14.26 1.36
N THR A 119 -2.10 -13.74 0.96
CA THR A 119 -0.80 -14.34 1.30
C THR A 119 -0.56 -14.36 2.82
N VAL A 120 -0.94 -13.31 3.55
CA VAL A 120 -0.85 -13.32 5.02
C VAL A 120 -1.71 -14.43 5.60
N ARG A 121 -2.95 -14.59 5.14
CA ARG A 121 -3.85 -15.64 5.64
C ARG A 121 -3.37 -17.04 5.29
N GLU A 122 -2.80 -17.24 4.12
CA GLU A 122 -2.22 -18.53 3.69
C GLU A 122 -1.00 -18.92 4.53
N ARG A 123 -0.11 -17.98 4.83
CA ARG A 123 1.16 -18.26 5.52
C ARG A 123 1.05 -18.23 7.04
N LEU A 124 0.26 -17.32 7.60
CA LEU A 124 0.13 -17.10 9.04
C LEU A 124 -1.17 -17.68 9.63
N GLY A 125 -2.10 -18.10 8.78
CA GLY A 125 -3.42 -18.58 9.18
C GLY A 125 -4.52 -17.52 9.11
N PRO A 126 -5.80 -17.94 9.10
CA PRO A 126 -6.95 -17.05 8.89
C PRO A 126 -7.12 -15.99 9.99
N ASP A 127 -6.70 -16.30 11.21
CA ASP A 127 -6.84 -15.43 12.38
C ASP A 127 -5.71 -14.40 12.52
N ALA A 128 -4.71 -14.43 11.64
CA ALA A 128 -3.60 -13.50 11.66
C ALA A 128 -4.01 -12.04 11.38
N VAL A 129 -5.13 -11.86 10.66
CA VAL A 129 -5.70 -10.53 10.39
C VAL A 129 -7.11 -10.46 10.97
N ARG A 130 -7.27 -9.67 12.01
CA ARG A 130 -8.53 -9.47 12.74
C ARG A 130 -9.23 -8.22 12.24
N LEU A 131 -10.27 -8.41 11.44
CA LEU A 131 -11.09 -7.33 10.88
C LEU A 131 -12.12 -6.80 11.91
N GLY A 132 -12.59 -5.55 11.70
CA GLY A 132 -13.53 -4.89 12.62
C GLY A 132 -12.90 -4.63 14.01
N ARG A 133 -11.60 -4.43 14.05
CA ARG A 133 -10.79 -4.20 15.25
C ARG A 133 -9.92 -2.97 15.07
N ARG A 134 -10.40 -1.84 15.56
CA ARG A 134 -9.65 -0.56 15.49
C ARG A 134 -8.75 -0.43 16.71
N VAL A 135 -7.45 -0.32 16.50
CA VAL A 135 -6.53 0.05 17.59
C VAL A 135 -6.71 1.55 17.86
N ILE A 136 -7.15 1.89 19.07
CA ILE A 136 -7.45 3.26 19.49
C ILE A 136 -6.41 3.85 20.44
N GLY A 137 -5.47 3.04 20.91
CA GLY A 137 -4.40 3.47 21.80
C GLY A 137 -3.62 2.28 22.36
N TYR A 138 -2.72 2.56 23.27
CA TYR A 138 -1.89 1.54 23.93
C TYR A 138 -1.46 1.95 25.33
N ARG A 139 -1.03 0.97 26.11
CA ARG A 139 -0.30 1.15 27.37
C ARG A 139 0.98 0.36 27.31
N GLN A 140 2.09 0.98 27.72
CA GLN A 140 3.34 0.25 27.94
C GLN A 140 3.35 -0.36 29.34
N ASN A 141 3.94 -1.54 29.47
CA ASN A 141 4.17 -2.23 30.72
C ASN A 141 5.61 -2.78 30.75
N ASP A 142 6.07 -3.27 31.89
CA ASP A 142 7.46 -3.72 32.11
C ASP A 142 7.91 -4.88 31.19
N GLY A 143 6.98 -5.49 30.48
CA GLY A 143 7.28 -6.64 29.63
C GLY A 143 6.79 -6.51 28.20
N GLY A 144 6.21 -5.39 27.80
CA GLY A 144 5.65 -5.24 26.46
C GLY A 144 4.62 -4.11 26.33
N VAL A 145 3.54 -4.39 25.63
CA VAL A 145 2.51 -3.41 25.33
C VAL A 145 1.13 -4.06 25.38
N THR A 146 0.15 -3.33 25.87
CA THR A 146 -1.27 -3.67 25.77
C THR A 146 -1.93 -2.75 24.76
N ALA A 147 -2.38 -3.27 23.63
CA ALA A 147 -3.19 -2.52 22.66
C ALA A 147 -4.63 -2.38 23.15
N LEU A 148 -5.19 -1.18 23.01
CA LEU A 148 -6.60 -0.88 23.27
C LEU A 148 -7.35 -0.93 21.93
N ILE A 149 -8.34 -1.80 21.83
CA ILE A 149 -9.00 -2.10 20.57
C ILE A 149 -10.50 -1.85 20.72
N GLU A 150 -11.05 -1.05 19.82
CA GLU A 150 -12.48 -0.83 19.67
C GLU A 150 -13.05 -1.83 18.65
N ARG A 151 -14.15 -2.49 19.01
CA ARG A 151 -14.93 -3.37 18.14
C ARG A 151 -16.06 -2.60 17.46
N ARG A 152 -16.66 -3.20 16.42
CA ARG A 152 -17.77 -2.60 15.67
C ARG A 152 -19.00 -2.30 16.54
N ASP A 153 -19.24 -3.08 17.57
CA ASP A 153 -20.36 -2.89 18.52
C ASP A 153 -20.10 -1.79 19.58
N GLY A 154 -18.97 -1.11 19.48
CA GLY A 154 -18.52 -0.08 20.43
C GLY A 154 -17.90 -0.64 21.70
N SER A 155 -17.86 -1.96 21.87
CA SER A 155 -17.14 -2.57 22.99
C SER A 155 -15.62 -2.44 22.81
N THR A 156 -14.90 -2.46 23.92
CA THR A 156 -13.44 -2.41 23.90
C THR A 156 -12.85 -3.74 24.39
N GLU A 157 -11.69 -4.12 23.81
CA GLU A 157 -10.88 -5.23 24.27
C GLU A 157 -9.43 -4.79 24.45
N GLN A 158 -8.70 -5.52 25.28
CA GLN A 158 -7.28 -5.32 25.49
C GLN A 158 -6.53 -6.57 25.04
N VAL A 159 -5.46 -6.35 24.28
CA VAL A 159 -4.60 -7.43 23.77
C VAL A 159 -3.17 -7.14 24.10
N ASP A 160 -2.52 -8.08 24.81
CA ASP A 160 -1.12 -7.96 25.18
C ASP A 160 -0.21 -8.47 24.07
N GLY A 161 0.92 -7.79 23.88
CA GLY A 161 1.96 -8.15 22.94
C GLY A 161 3.31 -7.66 23.41
N ARG A 162 4.38 -8.16 22.79
CA ARG A 162 5.73 -7.69 23.11
C ARG A 162 6.09 -6.35 22.46
N LEU A 163 5.41 -6.01 21.36
CA LEU A 163 5.60 -4.78 20.60
C LEU A 163 4.31 -4.42 19.89
N LEU A 164 4.04 -3.12 19.70
CA LEU A 164 2.98 -2.60 18.83
C LEU A 164 3.60 -1.80 17.70
N ILE A 165 3.32 -2.17 16.46
CA ILE A 165 3.73 -1.47 15.25
C ILE A 165 2.53 -0.66 14.72
N ALA A 166 2.71 0.66 14.62
CA ALA A 166 1.70 1.56 14.07
C ALA A 166 1.80 1.60 12.55
N ALA A 167 0.82 0.99 11.88
CA ALA A 167 0.61 1.04 10.43
C ALA A 167 -0.81 1.55 10.10
N ASP A 168 -1.40 2.34 11.03
CA ASP A 168 -2.77 2.82 11.06
C ASP A 168 -3.01 4.12 10.25
N GLY A 169 -2.03 4.47 9.39
CA GLY A 169 -2.19 5.44 8.31
C GLY A 169 -2.11 6.92 8.74
N LEU A 170 -2.66 7.78 7.88
CA LEU A 170 -2.55 9.23 8.03
C LEU A 170 -3.18 9.74 9.34
N HIS A 171 -4.29 9.15 9.77
CA HIS A 171 -5.00 9.51 10.99
C HIS A 171 -4.65 8.59 12.17
N SER A 172 -3.38 8.19 12.27
CA SER A 172 -2.87 7.26 13.28
C SER A 172 -3.21 7.72 14.69
N ALA A 173 -3.98 6.88 15.41
CA ALA A 173 -4.27 7.07 16.83
C ALA A 173 -3.02 6.83 17.68
N ILE A 174 -2.19 5.89 17.27
CA ILE A 174 -0.94 5.57 17.96
C ILE A 174 0.03 6.73 17.87
N ARG A 175 0.23 7.32 16.68
CA ARG A 175 1.07 8.51 16.52
C ARG A 175 0.53 9.69 17.34
N ALA A 176 -0.78 9.91 17.35
CA ALA A 176 -1.38 10.98 18.15
C ALA A 176 -1.11 10.80 19.65
N GLN A 177 -1.14 9.57 20.16
CA GLN A 177 -0.79 9.26 21.54
C GLN A 177 0.71 9.46 21.83
N MET A 178 1.59 9.05 20.89
CA MET A 178 3.05 9.21 21.04
C MET A 178 3.49 10.67 20.96
N HIS A 179 2.78 11.48 20.16
CA HIS A 179 3.10 12.87 19.89
C HIS A 179 1.87 13.79 20.10
N PRO A 180 1.41 13.97 21.34
CA PRO A 180 0.16 14.72 21.62
C PRO A 180 0.24 16.20 21.22
N GLN A 181 1.45 16.72 21.04
CA GLN A 181 1.68 18.11 20.61
C GLN A 181 2.00 18.22 19.10
N GLN A 182 1.81 17.15 18.31
CA GLN A 182 2.05 17.22 16.87
C GLN A 182 1.13 18.30 16.23
N PRO A 183 1.63 19.07 15.25
CA PRO A 183 0.78 20.01 14.54
C PRO A 183 -0.31 19.27 13.76
N PRO A 184 -1.45 19.91 13.49
CA PRO A 184 -2.49 19.34 12.65
C PRO A 184 -1.96 19.04 11.25
N ILE A 185 -2.61 18.09 10.56
CA ILE A 185 -2.29 17.79 9.17
C ILE A 185 -2.45 19.06 8.34
N GLN A 186 -1.38 19.44 7.63
CA GLN A 186 -1.38 20.61 6.78
C GLN A 186 -1.75 20.22 5.35
N TRP A 187 -2.65 21.01 4.75
CA TRP A 187 -2.95 20.88 3.34
C TRP A 187 -1.79 21.42 2.48
N GLY A 188 -1.33 20.60 1.51
CA GLY A 188 -0.22 20.95 0.62
C GLY A 188 -0.57 21.88 -0.55
N GLY A 189 -1.79 22.43 -0.61
CA GLY A 189 -2.21 23.38 -1.65
C GLY A 189 -2.76 22.73 -2.93
N ALA A 190 -2.76 21.40 -3.06
CA ALA A 190 -3.24 20.71 -4.24
C ALA A 190 -4.60 20.06 -4.02
N ILE A 191 -5.49 20.21 -5.01
CA ILE A 191 -6.75 19.46 -5.10
C ILE A 191 -6.61 18.42 -6.20
N MET A 192 -6.96 17.17 -5.89
CA MET A 192 -6.83 16.05 -6.83
C MET A 192 -8.16 15.31 -7.01
N TRP A 193 -8.51 15.06 -8.26
CA TRP A 193 -9.49 14.04 -8.62
C TRP A 193 -8.75 12.83 -9.17
N ARG A 194 -9.15 11.66 -8.74
CA ARG A 194 -8.51 10.41 -9.12
C ARG A 194 -9.55 9.38 -9.50
N GLY A 195 -9.26 8.61 -10.54
CA GLY A 195 -10.16 7.55 -10.98
C GLY A 195 -9.47 6.57 -11.92
N THR A 196 -10.26 5.61 -12.37
CA THR A 196 -9.86 4.65 -13.39
C THR A 196 -10.89 4.65 -14.51
N THR A 197 -10.44 4.38 -15.74
CA THR A 197 -11.32 4.23 -16.91
C THR A 197 -10.74 3.20 -17.87
N PRO A 198 -11.55 2.43 -18.58
CA PRO A 198 -11.07 1.67 -19.74
C PRO A 198 -10.53 2.62 -20.82
N GLY A 199 -9.38 2.29 -21.39
CA GLY A 199 -8.78 3.09 -22.44
C GLY A 199 -7.63 2.38 -23.14
N VAL A 200 -7.31 2.83 -24.36
CA VAL A 200 -6.14 2.33 -25.09
C VAL A 200 -4.88 2.91 -24.44
N PRO A 201 -3.93 2.08 -24.00
CA PRO A 201 -2.68 2.58 -23.45
C PRO A 201 -1.89 3.39 -24.48
N ILE A 202 -1.36 4.52 -24.04
CA ILE A 202 -0.60 5.42 -24.90
C ILE A 202 0.90 5.11 -24.90
N ARG A 203 1.65 5.64 -25.89
CA ARG A 203 3.11 5.55 -26.03
C ARG A 203 3.62 4.09 -26.02
N SER A 204 4.43 3.72 -25.02
CA SER A 204 4.98 2.36 -24.90
C SER A 204 3.94 1.29 -24.50
N GLY A 205 2.69 1.68 -24.26
CA GLY A 205 1.65 0.80 -23.69
C GLY A 205 1.79 0.56 -22.17
N ALA A 206 2.90 1.02 -21.57
CA ALA A 206 3.18 0.93 -20.14
C ALA A 206 3.87 2.20 -19.63
N SER A 207 3.52 3.35 -20.19
CA SER A 207 4.08 4.66 -19.85
C SER A 207 3.30 5.30 -18.72
N PHE A 208 4.02 5.87 -17.76
CA PHE A 208 3.51 6.84 -16.81
C PHE A 208 3.66 8.23 -17.42
N VAL A 209 2.58 8.94 -17.67
CA VAL A 209 2.60 10.21 -18.41
C VAL A 209 2.01 11.34 -17.58
N GLY A 210 2.78 12.41 -17.42
CA GLY A 210 2.32 13.69 -16.89
C GLY A 210 2.09 14.69 -18.00
N VAL A 211 0.91 15.30 -18.07
CA VAL A 211 0.52 16.31 -19.07
C VAL A 211 0.12 17.59 -18.38
N GLY A 212 0.62 18.74 -18.82
CA GLY A 212 0.12 20.02 -18.35
C GLY A 212 1.21 21.02 -17.90
N SER A 213 0.99 21.62 -16.74
CA SER A 213 1.84 22.66 -16.15
C SER A 213 2.02 22.45 -14.65
N LEU A 214 2.76 23.35 -14.01
CA LEU A 214 2.90 23.32 -12.54
C LEU A 214 1.57 23.53 -11.80
N ARG A 215 0.61 24.26 -12.39
CA ARG A 215 -0.67 24.59 -11.75
C ARG A 215 -1.81 23.65 -12.12
N HIS A 216 -1.76 23.05 -13.30
CA HIS A 216 -2.81 22.18 -13.82
C HIS A 216 -2.14 21.02 -14.54
N ARG A 217 -2.27 19.83 -13.99
CA ARG A 217 -1.69 18.65 -14.61
C ARG A 217 -2.63 17.45 -14.54
N VAL A 218 -2.47 16.60 -15.51
CA VAL A 218 -3.10 15.28 -15.54
C VAL A 218 -2.01 14.25 -15.59
N VAL A 219 -2.15 13.19 -14.80
CA VAL A 219 -1.25 12.03 -14.81
C VAL A 219 -2.05 10.83 -15.26
N LEU A 220 -1.51 10.08 -16.21
CA LEU A 220 -2.16 8.92 -16.82
C LEU A 220 -1.19 7.75 -16.84
N TYR A 221 -1.64 6.56 -16.48
CA TYR A 221 -0.88 5.34 -16.67
C TYR A 221 -1.76 4.10 -16.60
N PRO A 222 -1.51 3.06 -17.39
CA PRO A 222 -2.22 1.79 -17.29
C PRO A 222 -1.82 1.05 -16.01
N ILE A 223 -2.78 0.35 -15.41
CA ILE A 223 -2.62 -0.50 -14.22
C ILE A 223 -3.08 -1.93 -14.44
N SER A 224 -3.40 -2.27 -15.69
CA SER A 224 -3.62 -3.64 -16.16
C SER A 224 -3.03 -3.78 -17.56
N PRO A 225 -2.71 -5.00 -18.02
CA PRO A 225 -2.46 -5.23 -19.43
C PRO A 225 -3.72 -4.91 -20.26
N PRO A 226 -3.56 -4.60 -21.56
CA PRO A 226 -4.71 -4.48 -22.45
C PRO A 226 -5.39 -5.85 -22.64
N ASP A 227 -6.70 -5.83 -22.64
CA ASP A 227 -7.52 -6.98 -23.01
C ASP A 227 -7.26 -7.36 -24.47
N PRO A 228 -6.94 -8.62 -24.79
CA PRO A 228 -6.61 -9.03 -26.15
C PRO A 228 -7.73 -8.83 -27.15
N ALA A 229 -8.99 -8.85 -26.73
CA ALA A 229 -10.14 -8.73 -27.63
C ALA A 229 -10.49 -7.25 -27.94
N THR A 230 -10.28 -6.35 -26.98
CA THR A 230 -10.69 -4.95 -27.09
C THR A 230 -9.52 -3.99 -27.24
N GLY A 231 -8.31 -4.37 -26.87
CA GLY A 231 -7.15 -3.50 -26.78
C GLY A 231 -7.21 -2.49 -25.63
N LEU A 232 -8.22 -2.57 -24.77
CA LEU A 232 -8.41 -1.65 -23.65
C LEU A 232 -7.73 -2.16 -22.37
N ALA A 233 -7.02 -1.27 -21.70
CA ALA A 233 -6.50 -1.49 -20.35
C ALA A 233 -7.27 -0.65 -19.34
N THR A 234 -7.11 -0.94 -18.06
CA THR A 234 -7.54 -0.03 -16.99
C THR A 234 -6.52 1.10 -16.87
N ILE A 235 -6.90 2.29 -17.23
CA ILE A 235 -6.07 3.50 -17.13
C ILE A 235 -6.39 4.20 -15.81
N ASN A 236 -5.38 4.34 -14.96
CA ASN A 236 -5.46 5.24 -13.83
C ASN A 236 -5.22 6.67 -14.29
N TRP A 237 -6.03 7.61 -13.79
CA TRP A 237 -5.84 9.03 -14.05
C TRP A 237 -5.91 9.86 -12.76
N ILE A 238 -5.18 10.95 -12.75
CA ILE A 238 -5.15 11.96 -11.69
C ILE A 238 -5.26 13.32 -12.38
N ALA A 239 -6.25 14.12 -12.03
CA ALA A 239 -6.32 15.53 -12.40
C ALA A 239 -6.00 16.36 -11.16
N GLU A 240 -5.03 17.26 -11.25
CA GLU A 240 -4.53 18.07 -10.15
C GLU A 240 -4.55 19.55 -10.50
N ILE A 241 -4.98 20.35 -9.51
CA ILE A 241 -4.96 21.82 -9.54
C ILE A 241 -4.25 22.29 -8.25
N THR A 242 -3.30 23.21 -8.40
CA THR A 242 -2.56 23.89 -7.32
C THR A 242 -2.73 25.39 -7.39
#